data_9cfa060ac117e3e3515a05402b658d49
#
_entry.id   9cfa060ac117e3e3515a05402b658d49
#
_cell.length_a   1.000
_cell.length_b   1.000
_cell.length_c   1.000
_cell.angle_alpha   90.00
_cell.angle_beta   90.00
_cell.angle_gamma   90.00
#
_symmetry.space_group_name_H-M   'P 1'
#
loop_
_entity.id
_entity.type
_entity.pdbx_description
1 polymer ?
#
loop_
_entity_poly.entity_id
_entity_poly.type
_entity_poly.pdbx_seq_one_letter_code
_entity_poly.pdbx_strand_id
1 'polypeptide(L)'
;MDFTFNEEQTLIQDQVDQFIQKEYDWETRQSLSNSDLGFGNDNWQKFAELGWLGISTSEESGGFGGSAIESMLIMEAFGKGLVVEPFLETIIMCGGLLDEHGTDQQKSSILESAIAGQMHLAMAYAEPQSRFNLSDVVTEAKADGDSSIINGYKSVVMNGPSANKFIV
;
A
#
# COMPACT_ATOMS: atom_id res chain seq x y z
N MET A 1 1.84 -29.55 12.15
CA MET A 1 1.97 -28.15 11.75
C MET A 1 0.83 -27.43 12.45
N ASP A 2 1.13 -26.45 13.27
CA ASP A 2 0.11 -25.66 13.97
C ASP A 2 -0.23 -24.44 13.11
N PHE A 3 -1.52 -24.21 12.84
CA PHE A 3 -2.03 -23.10 12.05
C PHE A 3 -2.84 -22.10 12.89
N THR A 4 -2.76 -22.23 14.22
CA THR A 4 -3.41 -21.28 15.11
C THR A 4 -2.65 -19.95 15.12
N PHE A 5 -3.38 -18.86 15.13
CA PHE A 5 -2.79 -17.53 15.29
C PHE A 5 -2.28 -17.36 16.72
N ASN A 6 -1.18 -16.62 16.86
CA ASN A 6 -0.67 -16.22 18.17
C ASN A 6 -1.55 -15.09 18.76
N GLU A 7 -1.25 -14.66 19.99
CA GLU A 7 -2.03 -13.64 20.68
C GLU A 7 -2.02 -12.28 19.96
N GLU A 8 -0.87 -11.88 19.39
CA GLU A 8 -0.72 -10.62 18.65
C GLU A 8 -1.51 -10.67 17.34
N GLN A 9 -1.43 -11.76 16.60
CA GLN A 9 -2.19 -11.97 15.37
C GLN A 9 -3.71 -11.96 15.61
N THR A 10 -4.14 -12.61 16.69
CA THR A 10 -5.55 -12.59 17.09
C THR A 10 -6.01 -11.18 17.45
N LEU A 11 -5.17 -10.41 18.16
CA LEU A 11 -5.48 -9.02 18.51
C LEU A 11 -5.61 -8.14 17.27
N ILE A 12 -4.71 -8.28 16.29
CA ILE A 12 -4.79 -7.56 15.01
C ILE A 12 -6.09 -7.91 14.30
N GLN A 13 -6.40 -9.18 14.16
CA GLN A 13 -7.63 -9.64 13.51
C GLN A 13 -8.87 -9.03 14.18
N ASP A 14 -8.96 -9.11 15.50
CA ASP A 14 -10.08 -8.56 16.27
C ASP A 14 -10.21 -7.04 16.10
N GLN A 15 -9.09 -6.31 16.09
CA GLN A 15 -9.10 -4.87 15.90
C GLN A 15 -9.60 -4.47 14.51
N VAL A 16 -9.11 -5.14 13.46
CA VAL A 16 -9.51 -4.82 12.09
C VAL A 16 -10.98 -5.21 11.86
N ASP A 17 -11.40 -6.38 12.31
CA ASP A 17 -12.81 -6.81 12.22
C ASP A 17 -13.75 -5.86 12.96
N GLN A 18 -13.38 -5.38 14.16
CA GLN A 18 -14.15 -4.39 14.90
C GLN A 18 -14.24 -3.05 14.19
N PHE A 19 -13.15 -2.58 13.58
CA PHE A 19 -13.15 -1.35 12.79
C PHE A 19 -14.14 -1.47 11.62
N ILE A 20 -14.04 -2.54 10.85
CA ILE A 20 -14.93 -2.78 9.70
C ILE A 20 -16.41 -2.80 10.14
N GLN A 21 -16.72 -3.48 11.24
CA GLN A 21 -18.10 -3.59 11.73
C GLN A 21 -18.69 -2.27 12.22
N LYS A 22 -17.86 -1.38 12.79
CA LYS A 22 -18.32 -0.14 13.43
C LYS A 22 -18.25 1.08 12.53
N GLU A 23 -17.19 1.16 11.71
CA GLU A 23 -16.83 2.39 11.00
C GLU A 23 -16.98 2.27 9.48
N TYR A 24 -17.20 1.03 8.95
CA TYR A 24 -17.11 0.78 7.52
C TYR A 24 -18.36 0.06 6.98
N ASP A 25 -19.54 0.65 7.20
CA ASP A 25 -20.79 0.12 6.64
C ASP A 25 -20.91 0.40 5.13
N TRP A 26 -21.92 -0.18 4.49
CA TRP A 26 -22.13 -0.06 3.06
C TRP A 26 -22.36 1.40 2.59
N GLU A 27 -23.05 2.19 3.38
CA GLU A 27 -23.35 3.59 3.04
C GLU A 27 -22.08 4.43 3.12
N THR A 28 -21.29 4.25 4.17
CA THR A 28 -19.96 4.86 4.33
C THR A 28 -19.06 4.49 3.17
N ARG A 29 -18.92 3.20 2.88
CA ARG A 29 -18.10 2.71 1.76
C ARG A 29 -18.52 3.32 0.43
N GLN A 30 -19.82 3.43 0.17
CA GLN A 30 -20.35 3.98 -1.06
C GLN A 30 -20.06 5.49 -1.17
N SER A 31 -20.19 6.22 -0.06
CA SER A 31 -19.84 7.64 0.01
C SER A 31 -18.35 7.85 -0.27
N LEU A 32 -17.48 7.06 0.33
CA LEU A 32 -16.02 7.13 0.15
C LEU A 32 -15.62 6.86 -1.32
N SER A 33 -16.17 5.80 -1.90
CA SER A 33 -15.85 5.45 -3.30
C SER A 33 -16.33 6.48 -4.33
N ASN A 34 -17.30 7.31 -3.98
CA ASN A 34 -17.80 8.40 -4.82
C ASN A 34 -17.16 9.76 -4.49
N SER A 35 -16.25 9.82 -3.53
CA SER A 35 -15.48 11.04 -3.21
C SER A 35 -14.43 11.35 -4.30
N ASP A 36 -13.89 12.55 -4.30
CA ASP A 36 -12.86 12.97 -5.24
C ASP A 36 -11.58 12.10 -5.18
N LEU A 37 -11.24 11.62 -4.00
CA LEU A 37 -10.09 10.72 -3.81
C LEU A 37 -10.43 9.25 -4.12
N GLY A 38 -11.72 8.88 -4.07
CA GLY A 38 -12.15 7.50 -4.19
C GLY A 38 -11.99 6.65 -2.92
N PHE A 39 -11.52 7.24 -1.81
CA PHE A 39 -11.34 6.62 -0.50
C PHE A 39 -11.40 7.67 0.63
N GLY A 40 -11.38 7.22 1.90
CA GLY A 40 -11.43 8.06 3.09
C GLY A 40 -10.05 8.43 3.62
N ASN A 41 -9.68 9.71 3.54
CA ASN A 41 -8.41 10.16 4.13
C ASN A 41 -8.39 9.99 5.66
N ASP A 42 -9.51 10.19 6.33
CA ASP A 42 -9.63 10.00 7.78
C ASP A 42 -9.43 8.53 8.17
N ASN A 43 -9.98 7.59 7.38
CA ASN A 43 -9.74 6.16 7.56
C ASN A 43 -8.26 5.81 7.35
N TRP A 44 -7.63 6.39 6.31
CA TRP A 44 -6.22 6.18 6.05
C TRP A 44 -5.33 6.65 7.21
N GLN A 45 -5.61 7.83 7.77
CA GLN A 45 -4.91 8.31 8.97
C GLN A 45 -5.17 7.38 10.16
N LYS A 46 -6.40 6.87 10.30
CA LYS A 46 -6.74 5.92 11.35
C LYS A 46 -5.95 4.61 11.21
N PHE A 47 -5.76 4.12 9.99
CA PHE A 47 -4.92 2.92 9.75
C PHE A 47 -3.46 3.17 10.15
N ALA A 48 -2.92 4.38 9.92
CA ALA A 48 -1.60 4.77 10.39
C ALA A 48 -1.52 4.81 11.93
N GLU A 49 -2.49 5.46 12.59
CA GLU A 49 -2.57 5.54 14.06
C GLU A 49 -2.65 4.16 14.73
N LEU A 50 -3.35 3.21 14.10
CA LEU A 50 -3.48 1.83 14.56
C LEU A 50 -2.24 0.96 14.23
N GLY A 51 -1.27 1.51 13.50
CA GLY A 51 -0.04 0.82 13.12
C GLY A 51 -0.18 -0.13 11.93
N TRP A 52 -1.37 -0.20 11.30
CA TRP A 52 -1.61 -1.16 10.22
C TRP A 52 -0.76 -0.88 8.99
N LEU A 53 -0.45 0.40 8.71
CA LEU A 53 0.34 0.77 7.54
C LEU A 53 1.82 0.36 7.66
N GLY A 54 2.31 0.14 8.87
CA GLY A 54 3.69 -0.32 9.12
C GLY A 54 3.81 -1.78 9.56
N ILE A 55 2.70 -2.53 9.59
CA ILE A 55 2.64 -3.83 10.26
C ILE A 55 3.68 -4.84 9.75
N SER A 56 3.87 -4.93 8.44
CA SER A 56 4.78 -5.87 7.79
C SER A 56 6.09 -5.24 7.30
N THR A 57 6.29 -3.96 7.56
CA THR A 57 7.55 -3.27 7.25
C THR A 57 8.57 -3.57 8.33
N SER A 58 9.83 -3.69 7.97
CA SER A 58 10.93 -3.96 8.90
C SER A 58 11.07 -2.86 9.97
N GLU A 59 11.54 -3.23 11.16
CA GLU A 59 11.81 -2.26 12.24
C GLU A 59 12.88 -1.24 11.81
N GLU A 60 13.86 -1.65 10.99
CA GLU A 60 14.91 -0.79 10.43
C GLU A 60 14.34 0.32 9.54
N SER A 61 13.19 0.06 8.91
CA SER A 61 12.46 1.02 8.06
C SER A 61 11.30 1.73 8.79
N GLY A 62 11.24 1.61 10.11
CA GLY A 62 10.23 2.28 10.94
C GLY A 62 8.90 1.54 11.08
N GLY A 63 8.82 0.29 10.64
CA GLY A 63 7.67 -0.59 10.82
C GLY A 63 7.72 -1.45 12.07
N PHE A 64 6.87 -2.47 12.14
CA PHE A 64 6.73 -3.36 13.30
C PHE A 64 7.35 -4.75 13.08
N GLY A 65 7.95 -5.02 11.93
CA GLY A 65 8.61 -6.29 11.64
C GLY A 65 7.68 -7.50 11.56
N GLY A 66 6.39 -7.28 11.37
CA GLY A 66 5.42 -8.37 11.18
C GLY A 66 5.66 -9.12 9.87
N SER A 67 4.95 -10.20 9.71
CA SER A 67 5.07 -11.11 8.57
C SER A 67 3.96 -10.93 7.55
N ALA A 68 3.97 -11.76 6.52
CA ALA A 68 2.86 -11.86 5.57
C ALA A 68 1.53 -12.30 6.22
N ILE A 69 1.58 -12.92 7.42
CA ILE A 69 0.36 -13.34 8.12
C ILE A 69 -0.41 -12.12 8.62
N GLU A 70 0.25 -11.16 9.25
CA GLU A 70 -0.38 -9.93 9.73
C GLU A 70 -1.00 -9.13 8.57
N SER A 71 -0.28 -9.01 7.46
CA SER A 71 -0.81 -8.41 6.22
C SER A 71 -2.02 -9.16 5.68
N MET A 72 -2.00 -10.50 5.70
CA MET A 72 -3.11 -11.35 5.28
C MET A 72 -4.36 -11.11 6.13
N LEU A 73 -4.21 -11.02 7.46
CA LEU A 73 -5.33 -10.78 8.39
C LEU A 73 -6.01 -9.44 8.10
N ILE A 74 -5.22 -8.39 7.89
CA ILE A 74 -5.74 -7.07 7.52
C ILE A 74 -6.46 -7.14 6.17
N MET A 75 -5.81 -7.71 5.15
CA MET A 75 -6.39 -7.79 3.81
C MET A 75 -7.64 -8.66 3.74
N GLU A 76 -7.73 -9.73 4.55
CA GLU A 76 -8.95 -10.53 4.66
C GLU A 76 -10.13 -9.72 5.21
N ALA A 77 -9.91 -8.97 6.28
CA ALA A 77 -10.94 -8.11 6.87
C ALA A 77 -11.32 -6.96 5.91
N PHE A 78 -10.33 -6.34 5.25
CA PHE A 78 -10.57 -5.31 4.23
C PHE A 78 -11.37 -5.86 3.05
N GLY A 79 -11.09 -7.09 2.62
CA GLY A 79 -11.89 -7.77 1.60
C GLY A 79 -13.35 -7.99 2.02
N LYS A 80 -13.59 -8.39 3.26
CA LYS A 80 -14.95 -8.55 3.83
C LYS A 80 -15.71 -7.21 3.86
N GLY A 81 -15.03 -6.11 4.21
CA GLY A 81 -15.61 -4.76 4.25
C GLY A 81 -15.64 -4.05 2.90
N LEU A 82 -15.05 -4.61 1.85
CA LEU A 82 -14.84 -3.95 0.56
C LEU A 82 -14.15 -2.59 0.71
N VAL A 83 -13.12 -2.52 1.55
CA VAL A 83 -12.32 -1.32 1.85
C VAL A 83 -11.73 -0.75 0.57
N VAL A 84 -11.82 0.58 0.40
CA VAL A 84 -11.39 1.28 -0.82
C VAL A 84 -10.08 2.04 -0.65
N GLU A 85 -9.58 2.16 0.58
CA GLU A 85 -8.29 2.77 0.87
C GLU A 85 -7.14 1.97 0.21
N PRO A 86 -6.11 2.65 -0.35
CA PRO A 86 -5.09 2.03 -1.21
C PRO A 86 -4.00 1.29 -0.43
N PHE A 87 -4.40 0.37 0.47
CA PHE A 87 -3.48 -0.40 1.31
C PHE A 87 -2.62 -1.36 0.48
N LEU A 88 -3.23 -2.07 -0.47
CA LEU A 88 -2.51 -2.98 -1.35
C LEU A 88 -1.43 -2.25 -2.15
N GLU A 89 -1.80 -1.15 -2.80
CA GLU A 89 -0.92 -0.41 -3.70
C GLU A 89 0.20 0.29 -2.94
N THR A 90 -0.16 1.01 -1.89
CA THR A 90 0.79 1.84 -1.15
C THR A 90 1.69 1.02 -0.24
N ILE A 91 1.10 0.13 0.56
CA ILE A 91 1.84 -0.57 1.62
C ILE A 91 2.39 -1.89 1.13
N ILE A 92 1.54 -2.77 0.59
CA ILE A 92 2.00 -4.12 0.24
C ILE A 92 2.92 -4.09 -0.98
N MET A 93 2.50 -3.44 -2.07
CA MET A 93 3.27 -3.44 -3.32
C MET A 93 4.45 -2.47 -3.26
N CYS A 94 4.18 -1.18 -3.06
CA CYS A 94 5.24 -0.17 -3.07
C CYS A 94 6.07 -0.18 -1.80
N GLY A 95 5.42 -0.28 -0.64
CA GLY A 95 6.09 -0.35 0.65
C GLY A 95 7.00 -1.56 0.77
N GLY A 96 6.51 -2.74 0.43
CA GLY A 96 7.31 -3.97 0.44
C GLY A 96 8.52 -3.91 -0.48
N LEU A 97 8.35 -3.36 -1.69
CA LEU A 97 9.49 -3.18 -2.63
C LEU A 97 10.52 -2.18 -2.10
N LEU A 98 10.08 -1.08 -1.50
CA LEU A 98 10.98 -0.09 -0.90
C LEU A 98 11.70 -0.63 0.33
N ASP A 99 11.02 -1.40 1.16
CA ASP A 99 11.62 -2.01 2.36
C ASP A 99 12.73 -3.00 2.00
N GLU A 100 12.52 -3.81 0.97
CA GLU A 100 13.50 -4.81 0.55
C GLU A 100 14.64 -4.24 -0.30
N HIS A 101 14.33 -3.33 -1.22
CA HIS A 101 15.26 -2.89 -2.28
C HIS A 101 15.53 -1.39 -2.31
N GLY A 102 14.83 -0.59 -1.51
CA GLY A 102 15.04 0.86 -1.45
C GLY A 102 16.40 1.23 -0.84
N THR A 103 16.97 2.35 -1.29
CA THR A 103 18.12 2.98 -0.61
C THR A 103 17.70 3.54 0.74
N ASP A 104 18.63 3.76 1.67
CA ASP A 104 18.34 4.36 2.99
C ASP A 104 17.62 5.70 2.84
N GLN A 105 17.98 6.51 1.84
CA GLN A 105 17.31 7.76 1.54
C GLN A 105 15.87 7.55 1.07
N GLN A 106 15.59 6.55 0.26
CA GLN A 106 14.23 6.23 -0.20
C GLN A 106 13.38 5.71 0.96
N LYS A 107 13.94 4.85 1.81
CA LYS A 107 13.27 4.35 3.01
C LYS A 107 12.88 5.49 3.93
N SER A 108 13.84 6.33 4.34
CA SER A 108 13.59 7.43 5.26
C SER A 108 12.66 8.53 4.71
N SER A 109 12.74 8.84 3.42
CA SER A 109 11.96 9.96 2.84
C SER A 109 10.62 9.55 2.24
N ILE A 110 10.43 8.28 1.89
CA ILE A 110 9.23 7.80 1.20
C ILE A 110 8.49 6.78 2.06
N LEU A 111 9.16 5.71 2.47
CA LEU A 111 8.52 4.61 3.17
C LEU A 111 8.02 5.04 4.56
N GLU A 112 8.84 5.75 5.34
CA GLU A 112 8.40 6.29 6.63
C GLU A 112 7.19 7.22 6.50
N SER A 113 7.16 8.06 5.44
CA SER A 113 6.02 8.94 5.17
C SER A 113 4.76 8.15 4.77
N ALA A 114 4.92 7.05 4.05
CA ALA A 114 3.80 6.18 3.67
C ALA A 114 3.22 5.46 4.90
N ILE A 115 4.08 4.92 5.77
CA ILE A 115 3.69 4.28 7.04
C ILE A 115 2.98 5.27 7.97
N ALA A 116 3.44 6.52 8.01
CA ALA A 116 2.79 7.58 8.78
C ALA A 116 1.46 8.08 8.17
N GLY A 117 1.01 7.49 7.06
CA GLY A 117 -0.22 7.88 6.38
C GLY A 117 -0.15 9.20 5.60
N GLN A 118 1.03 9.78 5.46
CA GLN A 118 1.26 11.10 4.84
C GLN A 118 1.50 11.03 3.33
N MET A 119 1.73 9.83 2.79
CA MET A 119 2.07 9.62 1.39
C MET A 119 1.36 8.40 0.83
N HIS A 120 0.77 8.57 -0.35
CA HIS A 120 0.22 7.47 -1.14
C HIS A 120 1.15 7.14 -2.30
N LEU A 121 1.32 5.86 -2.56
CA LEU A 121 2.21 5.34 -3.58
C LEU A 121 1.42 4.54 -4.60
N ALA A 122 1.92 4.49 -5.83
CA ALA A 122 1.39 3.62 -6.87
C ALA A 122 2.52 2.98 -7.66
N MET A 123 2.31 1.71 -8.04
CA MET A 123 3.25 0.96 -8.85
C MET A 123 2.79 0.95 -10.31
N ALA A 124 3.56 1.58 -11.17
CA ALA A 124 3.32 1.68 -12.60
C ALA A 124 4.14 0.59 -13.34
N TYR A 125 3.71 -0.66 -13.26
CA TYR A 125 4.43 -1.81 -13.81
C TYR A 125 3.92 -2.24 -15.19
N ALA A 126 2.61 -2.21 -15.42
CA ALA A 126 2.00 -2.77 -16.63
C ALA A 126 2.18 -1.88 -17.85
N GLU A 127 2.59 -2.47 -18.96
CA GLU A 127 2.64 -1.81 -20.28
C GLU A 127 1.67 -2.51 -21.27
N PRO A 128 1.12 -1.79 -22.26
CA PRO A 128 0.09 -2.36 -23.13
C PRO A 128 0.51 -3.62 -23.89
N GLN A 129 1.79 -3.69 -24.32
CA GLN A 129 2.33 -4.83 -25.04
C GLN A 129 2.67 -6.01 -24.13
N SER A 130 3.03 -5.72 -22.86
CA SER A 130 3.57 -6.74 -21.94
C SER A 130 2.52 -7.77 -21.49
N ARG A 131 1.25 -7.42 -21.48
CA ARG A 131 0.15 -8.24 -20.96
C ARG A 131 0.49 -8.79 -19.57
N PHE A 132 0.80 -10.10 -19.48
CA PHE A 132 1.19 -10.78 -18.24
C PHE A 132 2.70 -11.00 -18.10
N ASN A 133 3.51 -10.58 -19.07
CA ASN A 133 4.97 -10.68 -19.02
C ASN A 133 5.59 -9.42 -18.43
N LEU A 134 5.84 -9.42 -17.12
CA LEU A 134 6.40 -8.25 -16.40
C LEU A 134 7.82 -7.88 -16.85
N SER A 135 8.53 -8.78 -17.57
CA SER A 135 9.87 -8.51 -18.10
C SER A 135 9.85 -7.80 -19.46
N ASP A 136 8.69 -7.71 -20.11
CA ASP A 136 8.53 -7.00 -21.39
C ASP A 136 8.27 -5.52 -21.12
N VAL A 137 9.36 -4.76 -20.93
CA VAL A 137 9.36 -3.34 -20.58
C VAL A 137 10.02 -2.55 -21.70
N VAL A 138 9.31 -1.58 -22.27
CA VAL A 138 9.81 -0.63 -23.28
C VAL A 138 9.94 0.79 -22.73
N THR A 139 9.47 1.08 -21.51
CA THR A 139 9.73 2.33 -20.82
C THR A 139 11.22 2.48 -20.56
N GLU A 140 11.81 3.60 -20.98
CA GLU A 140 13.23 3.90 -20.84
C GLU A 140 13.46 5.07 -19.90
N ALA A 141 14.50 4.96 -19.06
CA ALA A 141 15.04 6.07 -18.27
C ALA A 141 16.42 6.45 -18.80
N LYS A 142 16.62 7.71 -19.18
CA LYS A 142 17.89 8.24 -19.66
C LYS A 142 18.41 9.28 -18.69
N ALA A 143 19.67 9.15 -18.29
CA ALA A 143 20.33 10.15 -17.43
C ALA A 143 20.38 11.53 -18.12
N ASP A 144 20.08 12.59 -17.37
CA ASP A 144 20.17 13.99 -17.79
C ASP A 144 20.72 14.83 -16.62
N GLY A 145 22.05 14.91 -16.52
CA GLY A 145 22.73 15.52 -15.37
C GLY A 145 22.43 14.76 -14.07
N ASP A 146 21.90 15.48 -13.07
CA ASP A 146 21.51 14.92 -11.77
C ASP A 146 20.06 14.33 -11.77
N SER A 147 19.43 14.30 -12.94
CA SER A 147 18.06 13.83 -13.13
C SER A 147 18.02 12.69 -14.14
N SER A 148 16.84 12.09 -14.32
CA SER A 148 16.56 11.13 -15.38
C SER A 148 15.29 11.53 -16.14
N ILE A 149 15.34 11.41 -17.46
CA ILE A 149 14.16 11.58 -18.31
C ILE A 149 13.57 10.19 -18.55
N ILE A 150 12.32 10.01 -18.13
CA ILE A 150 11.58 8.76 -18.31
C ILE A 150 10.64 8.93 -19.51
N ASN A 151 10.72 8.02 -20.48
CA ASN A 151 9.86 7.95 -21.64
C ASN A 151 9.22 6.57 -21.74
N GLY A 152 7.89 6.54 -21.79
CA GLY A 152 7.14 5.29 -21.89
C GLY A 152 5.67 5.51 -21.65
N TYR A 153 4.94 4.40 -21.64
CA TYR A 153 3.52 4.40 -21.34
C TYR A 153 3.19 3.23 -20.42
N LYS A 154 2.63 3.52 -19.27
CA LYS A 154 2.13 2.55 -18.32
C LYS A 154 0.59 2.55 -18.38
N SER A 155 0.03 1.37 -18.60
CA SER A 155 -1.43 1.17 -18.57
C SER A 155 -1.87 0.76 -17.17
N VAL A 156 -3.11 1.02 -16.80
CA VAL A 156 -3.72 0.56 -15.54
C VAL A 156 -2.80 0.69 -14.33
N VAL A 157 -2.63 1.90 -13.85
CA VAL A 157 -1.91 2.17 -12.60
C VAL A 157 -2.94 2.32 -11.48
N MET A 158 -3.08 1.28 -10.67
CA MET A 158 -4.00 1.31 -9.51
C MET A 158 -3.56 2.40 -8.53
N ASN A 159 -4.52 3.11 -7.94
CA ASN A 159 -4.31 4.28 -7.10
C ASN A 159 -3.52 5.43 -7.77
N GLY A 160 -3.33 5.40 -9.10
CA GLY A 160 -2.58 6.44 -9.83
C GLY A 160 -3.09 7.86 -9.59
N PRO A 161 -4.40 8.13 -9.64
CA PRO A 161 -4.93 9.49 -9.45
C PRO A 161 -4.64 10.11 -8.08
N SER A 162 -4.47 9.30 -7.03
CA SER A 162 -4.26 9.76 -5.65
C SER A 162 -2.79 9.65 -5.20
N ALA A 163 -1.92 9.05 -6.01
CA ALA A 163 -0.53 8.80 -5.63
C ALA A 163 0.31 10.08 -5.61
N ASN A 164 1.08 10.27 -4.56
CA ASN A 164 2.08 11.33 -4.46
C ASN A 164 3.36 10.96 -5.22
N LYS A 165 3.69 9.68 -5.28
CA LYS A 165 4.86 9.15 -6.00
C LYS A 165 4.53 7.85 -6.69
N PHE A 166 5.28 7.58 -7.77
CA PHE A 166 5.17 6.37 -8.55
C PHE A 166 6.49 5.59 -8.53
N ILE A 167 6.38 4.27 -8.44
CA ILE A 167 7.46 3.36 -8.81
C ILE A 167 7.21 2.93 -10.25
N VAL A 168 8.20 3.16 -11.12
CA VAL A 168 8.09 2.92 -12.57
C VAL A 168 9.12 1.90 -13.01
#